data_1581fef19ff148b57eaf2d1d6584bfca
#
_entry.id   1581fef19ff148b57eaf2d1d6584bfca
#
_cell.length_a   1.000
_cell.length_b   1.000
_cell.length_c   1.000
_cell.angle_alpha   90.00
_cell.angle_beta   90.00
_cell.angle_gamma   90.00
#
_symmetry.space_group_name_H-M   'P 1'
#
loop_
_entity.id
_entity.type
_entity.pdbx_description
1 polymer ?
#
loop_
_entity_poly.entity_id
_entity_poly.type
_entity_poly.pdbx_seq_one_letter_code
_entity_poly.pdbx_strand_id
1 'polypeptide(L)'
;MKKIITLLLVMFSCVSMSSQEIVDYLNVGNTIEFNGQKMVLRWSTHPMELYYLQEWIPENETFDNYSQMFTVAVILAEEVTPELAVKMKVDELEERAKTDACCNYQVLENNGEYILDFLVSDGNGKTLNLLEWDIHHYKTAIINGKKAQQLNFISTRAYGDDIMPFLGSIKDKRAEWINALTQMDIKCEIK
;
A
#
# COMPACT_ATOMS: atom_id res chain seq x y z
N MET A 1 -6.97 -6.53 22.10
CA MET A 1 -6.56 -5.19 21.66
C MET A 1 -5.04 -5.02 21.51
N LYS A 2 -4.20 -5.21 22.56
CA LYS A 2 -2.73 -5.01 22.45
C LYS A 2 -2.03 -5.87 21.39
N LYS A 3 -2.51 -7.07 21.07
CA LYS A 3 -1.88 -7.99 20.07
C LYS A 3 -2.15 -7.61 18.61
N ILE A 4 -3.25 -6.94 18.31
CA ILE A 4 -3.61 -6.49 16.95
C ILE A 4 -2.86 -5.19 16.60
N ILE A 5 -2.63 -4.33 17.59
CA ILE A 5 -1.88 -3.07 17.42
C ILE A 5 -0.42 -3.34 17.03
N THR A 6 0.18 -4.40 17.56
CA THR A 6 1.56 -4.80 17.20
C THR A 6 1.67 -5.33 15.76
N LEU A 7 0.58 -5.75 15.16
CA LEU A 7 0.55 -6.38 13.85
C LEU A 7 0.75 -5.41 12.68
N LEU A 8 0.18 -4.21 12.76
CA LEU A 8 0.32 -3.19 11.72
C LEU A 8 1.72 -2.52 11.71
N LEU A 9 2.47 -2.64 12.81
CA LEU A 9 3.84 -2.11 12.92
C LEU A 9 4.92 -2.98 12.25
N VAL A 10 4.60 -4.22 11.85
CA VAL A 10 5.57 -5.18 11.27
C VAL A 10 5.71 -5.04 9.74
N MET A 11 5.00 -4.12 9.10
CA MET A 11 4.99 -4.00 7.64
C MET A 11 6.28 -3.44 7.01
N PHE A 12 7.37 -3.26 7.76
CA PHE A 12 8.63 -2.74 7.20
C PHE A 12 9.89 -3.49 7.64
N SER A 13 9.80 -4.78 7.94
CA SER A 13 11.01 -5.58 8.13
C SER A 13 11.40 -6.25 6.81
N CYS A 14 12.53 -5.84 6.24
CA CYS A 14 13.24 -6.59 5.20
C CYS A 14 13.44 -8.03 5.67
N VAL A 15 12.54 -8.92 5.30
CA VAL A 15 12.73 -10.37 5.47
C VAL A 15 13.67 -10.80 4.36
N SER A 16 14.81 -11.33 4.73
CA SER A 16 15.76 -12.00 3.83
C SER A 16 15.00 -12.95 2.91
N MET A 17 15.06 -12.73 1.59
CA MET A 17 14.39 -13.53 0.58
C MET A 17 15.00 -14.95 0.55
N SER A 18 14.52 -15.83 1.42
CA SER A 18 14.46 -17.25 1.06
C SER A 18 13.34 -17.39 0.01
N SER A 19 13.48 -18.28 -0.94
CA SER A 19 12.48 -18.53 -2.00
C SER A 19 11.14 -18.96 -1.39
N GLN A 20 10.36 -17.98 -0.94
CA GLN A 20 9.01 -18.23 -0.45
C GLN A 20 8.15 -18.51 -1.69
N GLU A 21 7.40 -19.60 -1.65
CA GLU A 21 6.41 -19.90 -2.69
C GLU A 21 5.39 -18.74 -2.75
N ILE A 22 5.20 -18.18 -3.93
CA ILE A 22 4.23 -17.11 -4.15
C ILE A 22 2.85 -17.74 -4.28
N VAL A 23 1.97 -17.46 -3.33
CA VAL A 23 0.62 -18.01 -3.28
C VAL A 23 -0.40 -16.89 -3.46
N ASP A 24 -1.32 -17.03 -4.41
CA ASP A 24 -2.46 -16.13 -4.52
C ASP A 24 -3.54 -16.52 -3.48
N TYR A 25 -3.35 -16.05 -2.25
CA TYR A 25 -4.27 -16.29 -1.13
C TYR A 25 -5.63 -15.63 -1.28
N LEU A 26 -5.67 -14.49 -1.99
CA LEU A 26 -6.85 -13.63 -2.11
C LEU A 26 -7.62 -13.86 -3.42
N ASN A 27 -7.18 -14.80 -4.28
CA ASN A 27 -7.79 -15.08 -5.57
C ASN A 27 -7.93 -13.84 -6.48
N VAL A 28 -7.04 -12.86 -6.33
CA VAL A 28 -7.00 -11.65 -7.16
C VAL A 28 -6.41 -11.94 -8.53
N GLY A 29 -5.52 -12.94 -8.60
CA GLY A 29 -4.84 -13.36 -9.81
C GLY A 29 -3.37 -12.95 -9.87
N ASN A 30 -2.66 -13.56 -10.81
CA ASN A 30 -1.23 -13.37 -10.96
C ASN A 30 -0.85 -12.02 -11.57
N THR A 31 -1.79 -11.29 -12.13
CA THR A 31 -1.55 -9.98 -12.77
C THR A 31 -2.61 -8.99 -12.37
N ILE A 32 -2.19 -7.74 -12.22
CA ILE A 32 -3.07 -6.58 -12.03
C ILE A 32 -2.62 -5.46 -12.98
N GLU A 33 -3.55 -4.62 -13.39
CA GLU A 33 -3.24 -3.45 -14.21
C GLU A 33 -3.75 -2.19 -13.51
N PHE A 34 -2.89 -1.18 -13.41
CA PHE A 34 -3.25 0.12 -12.87
C PHE A 34 -2.70 1.23 -13.77
N ASN A 35 -3.57 2.10 -14.27
CA ASN A 35 -3.23 3.21 -15.17
C ASN A 35 -2.33 2.79 -16.36
N GLY A 36 -2.67 1.64 -16.99
CA GLY A 36 -1.93 1.11 -18.14
C GLY A 36 -0.64 0.36 -17.79
N GLN A 37 -0.23 0.35 -16.52
CA GLN A 37 0.91 -0.44 -16.07
C GLN A 37 0.45 -1.82 -15.63
N LYS A 38 0.91 -2.86 -16.34
CA LYS A 38 0.71 -4.26 -15.96
C LYS A 38 1.77 -4.68 -14.96
N MET A 39 1.32 -5.28 -13.85
CA MET A 39 2.16 -5.78 -12.77
C MET A 39 1.88 -7.26 -12.54
N VAL A 40 2.87 -7.99 -12.04
CA VAL A 40 2.79 -9.42 -11.73
C VAL A 40 2.96 -9.66 -10.24
N LEU A 41 2.26 -10.65 -9.69
CA LEU A 41 2.37 -11.03 -8.28
C LEU A 41 3.79 -11.51 -8.01
N ARG A 42 4.48 -10.84 -7.08
CA ARG A 42 5.87 -11.13 -6.72
C ARG A 42 6.04 -11.50 -5.25
N TRP A 43 5.10 -11.12 -4.44
CA TRP A 43 5.15 -11.47 -3.03
C TRP A 43 3.75 -11.61 -2.44
N SER A 44 3.63 -12.54 -1.49
CA SER A 44 2.42 -12.78 -0.73
C SER A 44 2.75 -13.29 0.65
N THR A 45 1.96 -12.93 1.64
CA THR A 45 2.10 -13.42 2.99
C THR A 45 0.76 -13.60 3.69
N HIS A 46 0.71 -14.57 4.58
CA HIS A 46 -0.38 -14.83 5.50
C HIS A 46 0.22 -15.14 6.88
N PRO A 47 0.80 -14.13 7.54
CA PRO A 47 1.58 -14.33 8.76
C PRO A 47 0.71 -14.64 9.97
N MET A 48 -0.61 -14.38 9.89
CA MET A 48 -1.59 -14.59 10.96
C MET A 48 -2.94 -14.92 10.35
N GLU A 49 -3.73 -15.74 11.05
CA GLU A 49 -5.04 -16.25 10.61
C GLU A 49 -5.99 -15.17 10.06
N LEU A 50 -5.89 -13.93 10.56
CA LEU A 50 -6.79 -12.82 10.19
C LEU A 50 -6.16 -11.80 9.24
N TYR A 51 -4.94 -12.04 8.72
CA TYR A 51 -4.25 -11.04 7.89
C TYR A 51 -3.61 -11.66 6.66
N TYR A 52 -3.94 -11.11 5.49
CA TYR A 52 -3.44 -11.50 4.18
C TYR A 52 -2.88 -10.27 3.47
N LEU A 53 -1.77 -10.42 2.75
CA LEU A 53 -1.17 -9.35 1.96
C LEU A 53 -0.52 -9.93 0.72
N GLN A 54 -0.73 -9.25 -0.41
CA GLN A 54 -0.16 -9.60 -1.71
C GLN A 54 0.34 -8.33 -2.41
N GLU A 55 1.47 -8.46 -3.13
CA GLU A 55 2.12 -7.35 -3.82
C GLU A 55 2.48 -7.71 -5.25
N TRP A 56 2.16 -6.79 -6.16
CA TRP A 56 2.44 -6.86 -7.59
C TRP A 56 3.36 -5.72 -7.98
N ILE A 57 4.40 -6.03 -8.75
CA ILE A 57 5.31 -5.03 -9.36
C ILE A 57 5.45 -5.32 -10.86
N PRO A 58 5.93 -4.37 -11.68
CA PRO A 58 6.25 -4.61 -13.09
C PRO A 58 7.16 -5.83 -13.27
N GLU A 59 6.95 -6.60 -14.35
CA GLU A 59 7.57 -7.91 -14.54
C GLU A 59 9.10 -7.89 -14.51
N ASN A 60 9.71 -6.82 -15.00
CA ASN A 60 11.17 -6.67 -15.11
C ASN A 60 11.79 -5.90 -13.93
N GLU A 61 11.01 -5.62 -12.87
CA GLU A 61 11.45 -4.86 -11.70
C GLU A 61 11.62 -5.76 -10.47
N THR A 62 12.26 -5.23 -9.44
CA THR A 62 12.51 -5.91 -8.16
C THR A 62 12.00 -5.05 -7.00
N PHE A 63 11.81 -5.62 -5.80
CA PHE A 63 11.41 -4.85 -4.62
C PHE A 63 12.45 -3.80 -4.20
N ASP A 64 13.72 -4.01 -4.51
CA ASP A 64 14.76 -3.02 -4.23
C ASP A 64 14.69 -1.81 -5.17
N ASN A 65 14.14 -2.01 -6.38
CA ASN A 65 14.07 -0.98 -7.41
C ASN A 65 12.83 -1.19 -8.28
N TYR A 66 11.70 -0.64 -7.86
CA TYR A 66 10.45 -0.64 -8.62
C TYR A 66 9.94 0.78 -8.87
N SER A 67 9.27 0.96 -9.99
CA SER A 67 8.60 2.21 -10.33
C SER A 67 7.20 2.31 -9.75
N GLN A 68 6.49 1.16 -9.70
CA GLN A 68 5.14 1.04 -9.14
C GLN A 68 4.99 -0.29 -8.41
N MET A 69 4.22 -0.28 -7.33
CA MET A 69 3.82 -1.48 -6.61
C MET A 69 2.34 -1.38 -6.25
N PHE A 70 1.57 -2.38 -6.64
CA PHE A 70 0.19 -2.52 -6.21
C PHE A 70 0.12 -3.52 -5.06
N THR A 71 -0.59 -3.15 -3.99
CA THR A 71 -0.76 -3.99 -2.81
C THR A 71 -2.23 -4.19 -2.51
N VAL A 72 -2.62 -5.42 -2.22
CA VAL A 72 -3.93 -5.75 -1.65
C VAL A 72 -3.72 -6.41 -0.30
N ALA A 73 -4.32 -5.83 0.73
CA ALA A 73 -4.35 -6.42 2.06
C ALA A 73 -5.78 -6.67 2.53
N VAL A 74 -5.98 -7.73 3.28
CA VAL A 74 -7.26 -8.11 3.89
C VAL A 74 -7.06 -8.38 5.37
N ILE A 75 -7.91 -7.75 6.20
CA ILE A 75 -7.95 -7.94 7.65
C ILE A 75 -9.35 -8.47 8.01
N LEU A 76 -9.41 -9.70 8.52
CA LEU A 76 -10.68 -10.37 8.90
C LEU A 76 -11.15 -10.04 10.31
N ALA A 77 -10.53 -9.08 11.00
CA ALA A 77 -10.91 -8.66 12.34
C ALA A 77 -12.05 -7.65 12.27
N GLU A 78 -13.24 -7.98 12.77
CA GLU A 78 -14.45 -7.15 12.70
C GLU A 78 -14.30 -5.81 13.45
N GLU A 79 -13.45 -5.77 14.48
CA GLU A 79 -13.14 -4.56 15.25
C GLU A 79 -12.25 -3.56 14.51
N VAL A 80 -11.57 -3.98 13.45
CA VAL A 80 -10.78 -3.09 12.61
C VAL A 80 -11.72 -2.42 11.60
N THR A 81 -11.89 -1.12 11.70
CA THR A 81 -12.67 -0.31 10.76
C THR A 81 -11.73 0.41 9.78
N PRO A 82 -12.22 0.89 8.60
CA PRO A 82 -11.41 1.73 7.72
C PRO A 82 -10.85 2.96 8.44
N GLU A 83 -11.66 3.60 9.32
CA GLU A 83 -11.25 4.73 10.14
C GLU A 83 -10.09 4.36 11.08
N LEU A 84 -10.18 3.22 11.77
CA LEU A 84 -9.11 2.77 12.66
C LEU A 84 -7.84 2.46 11.87
N ALA A 85 -7.96 1.80 10.71
CA ALA A 85 -6.83 1.43 9.88
C ALA A 85 -6.11 2.66 9.32
N VAL A 86 -6.84 3.64 8.79
CA VAL A 86 -6.23 4.89 8.29
C VAL A 86 -5.59 5.69 9.43
N LYS A 87 -6.26 5.77 10.59
CA LYS A 87 -5.71 6.45 11.76
C LYS A 87 -4.36 5.86 12.19
N MET A 88 -4.24 4.56 12.24
CA MET A 88 -2.98 3.90 12.62
C MET A 88 -1.85 4.25 11.65
N LYS A 89 -2.13 4.32 10.33
CA LYS A 89 -1.14 4.74 9.34
C LYS A 89 -0.78 6.22 9.47
N VAL A 90 -1.76 7.07 9.78
CA VAL A 90 -1.51 8.49 10.06
C VAL A 90 -0.60 8.66 11.29
N ASP A 91 -0.88 7.95 12.38
CA ASP A 91 -0.03 7.99 13.58
C ASP A 91 1.45 7.60 13.25
N GLU A 92 1.66 6.62 12.35
CA GLU A 92 2.99 6.23 11.85
C GLU A 92 3.64 7.34 11.01
N LEU A 93 2.87 7.99 10.12
CA LEU A 93 3.37 9.09 9.29
C LEU A 93 3.72 10.32 10.12
N GLU A 94 2.97 10.62 11.18
CA GLU A 94 3.29 11.70 12.11
C GLU A 94 4.62 11.45 12.86
N GLU A 95 4.89 10.21 13.24
CA GLU A 95 6.20 9.86 13.80
C GLU A 95 7.32 9.98 12.75
N ARG A 96 7.08 9.51 11.51
CA ARG A 96 8.04 9.60 10.42
C ARG A 96 8.37 11.06 10.05
N ALA A 97 7.37 11.95 10.05
CA ALA A 97 7.55 13.37 9.73
C ALA A 97 8.53 14.08 10.66
N LYS A 98 8.83 13.52 11.84
CA LYS A 98 9.86 14.08 12.74
C LYS A 98 11.28 13.96 12.18
N THR A 99 11.51 13.03 11.27
CA THR A 99 12.83 12.73 10.69
C THR A 99 12.87 12.79 9.17
N ASP A 100 11.72 12.70 8.49
CA ASP A 100 11.58 12.79 7.04
C ASP A 100 10.86 14.09 6.66
N ALA A 101 11.62 15.08 6.20
CA ALA A 101 11.08 16.40 5.81
C ALA A 101 10.16 16.36 4.59
N CYS A 102 10.17 15.27 3.80
CA CYS A 102 9.25 15.07 2.68
C CYS A 102 7.95 14.41 3.11
N CYS A 103 7.89 13.84 4.32
CA CYS A 103 6.70 13.17 4.82
C CYS A 103 5.56 14.17 4.97
N ASN A 104 4.53 13.97 4.14
CA ASN A 104 3.32 14.78 4.11
C ASN A 104 2.16 13.91 3.69
N TYR A 105 0.97 14.14 4.24
CA TYR A 105 -0.19 13.33 3.95
C TYR A 105 -1.49 14.14 3.89
N GLN A 106 -2.49 13.57 3.22
CA GLN A 106 -3.87 14.03 3.19
C GLN A 106 -4.81 12.83 3.35
N VAL A 107 -5.80 12.98 4.22
CA VAL A 107 -6.90 12.00 4.38
C VAL A 107 -8.14 12.56 3.72
N LEU A 108 -8.79 11.77 2.88
CA LEU A 108 -10.11 12.03 2.31
C LEU A 108 -11.07 10.95 2.81
N GLU A 109 -12.29 11.33 3.15
CA GLU A 109 -13.35 10.42 3.59
C GLU A 109 -14.56 10.56 2.67
N ASN A 110 -15.12 9.44 2.25
CA ASN A 110 -16.35 9.38 1.48
C ASN A 110 -17.15 8.12 1.83
N ASN A 111 -18.33 8.29 2.42
CA ASN A 111 -19.26 7.20 2.74
C ASN A 111 -18.66 6.06 3.59
N GLY A 112 -17.76 6.38 4.52
CA GLY A 112 -17.09 5.42 5.41
C GLY A 112 -15.92 4.68 4.77
N GLU A 113 -15.54 5.04 3.55
CA GLU A 113 -14.27 4.68 2.93
C GLU A 113 -13.26 5.82 3.10
N TYR A 114 -11.98 5.48 3.22
CA TYR A 114 -10.92 6.46 3.42
C TYR A 114 -9.84 6.33 2.37
N ILE A 115 -9.37 7.47 1.90
CA ILE A 115 -8.17 7.56 1.05
C ILE A 115 -7.10 8.28 1.86
N LEU A 116 -5.94 7.68 1.96
CA LEU A 116 -4.74 8.30 2.51
C LEU A 116 -3.73 8.47 1.38
N ASP A 117 -3.42 9.69 1.04
CA ASP A 117 -2.48 10.11 0.01
C ASP A 117 -1.29 10.75 0.71
N PHE A 118 -0.08 10.20 0.50
CA PHE A 118 1.09 10.67 1.24
C PHE A 118 2.39 10.51 0.45
N LEU A 119 3.38 11.28 0.89
CA LEU A 119 4.77 11.24 0.43
C LEU A 119 5.67 10.82 1.57
N VAL A 120 6.66 10.00 1.24
CA VAL A 120 7.77 9.66 2.14
C VAL A 120 9.06 9.61 1.34
N SER A 121 10.20 9.81 2.02
CA SER A 121 11.49 9.79 1.37
C SER A 121 12.53 9.00 2.15
N ASP A 122 13.58 8.58 1.45
CA ASP A 122 14.79 8.06 2.07
C ASP A 122 16.02 8.82 1.57
N GLY A 123 16.98 9.03 2.47
CA GLY A 123 18.18 9.77 2.18
C GLY A 123 19.06 9.99 3.42
N ASN A 124 20.14 10.74 3.26
CA ASN A 124 21.10 10.98 4.32
C ASN A 124 21.01 12.40 4.93
N GLY A 125 19.91 13.09 4.75
CA GLY A 125 19.69 14.48 5.21
C GLY A 125 20.33 15.57 4.33
N LYS A 126 21.17 15.19 3.35
CA LYS A 126 21.76 16.11 2.35
C LYS A 126 21.29 15.79 0.95
N THR A 127 21.07 14.51 0.65
CA THR A 127 20.61 14.00 -0.63
C THR A 127 19.44 13.06 -0.41
N LEU A 128 18.43 13.17 -1.25
CA LEU A 128 17.36 12.19 -1.34
C LEU A 128 17.82 11.07 -2.29
N ASN A 129 17.74 9.83 -1.83
CA ASN A 129 18.01 8.66 -2.64
C ASN A 129 16.74 8.12 -3.29
N LEU A 130 15.61 8.30 -2.60
CA LEU A 130 14.29 7.81 -2.99
C LEU A 130 13.21 8.78 -2.53
N LEU A 131 12.21 8.97 -3.36
CA LEU A 131 10.91 9.57 -3.01
C LEU A 131 9.81 8.59 -3.40
N GLU A 132 8.90 8.32 -2.46
CA GLU A 132 7.74 7.46 -2.66
C GLU A 132 6.46 8.26 -2.48
N TRP A 133 5.54 8.09 -3.41
CA TRP A 133 4.19 8.60 -3.35
C TRP A 133 3.23 7.43 -3.28
N ASP A 134 2.40 7.43 -2.25
CA ASP A 134 1.45 6.37 -1.93
C ASP A 134 0.03 6.89 -1.93
N ILE A 135 -0.88 6.08 -2.45
CA ILE A 135 -2.33 6.25 -2.31
C ILE A 135 -2.89 4.96 -1.74
N HIS A 136 -3.47 5.05 -0.56
CA HIS A 136 -4.11 3.93 0.13
C HIS A 136 -5.62 4.11 0.15
N HIS A 137 -6.36 3.09 -0.28
CA HIS A 137 -7.81 3.05 -0.19
C HIS A 137 -8.24 2.00 0.83
N TYR A 138 -8.91 2.46 1.88
CA TYR A 138 -9.41 1.66 2.99
C TYR A 138 -10.92 1.53 2.87
N LYS A 139 -11.43 0.30 2.75
CA LYS A 139 -12.86 0.03 2.63
C LYS A 139 -13.29 -1.23 3.38
N THR A 140 -14.57 -1.27 3.75
CA THR A 140 -15.21 -2.50 4.22
C THR A 140 -15.59 -3.36 3.02
N ALA A 141 -15.31 -4.66 3.09
CA ALA A 141 -15.71 -5.66 2.09
C ALA A 141 -16.37 -6.85 2.76
N ILE A 142 -17.10 -7.64 1.96
CA ILE A 142 -17.59 -8.96 2.38
C ILE A 142 -16.74 -10.01 1.68
N ILE A 143 -15.95 -10.74 2.44
CA ILE A 143 -15.02 -11.75 1.96
C ILE A 143 -15.42 -13.09 2.57
N ASN A 144 -15.70 -14.09 1.73
CA ASN A 144 -16.21 -15.40 2.15
C ASN A 144 -17.41 -15.29 3.11
N GLY A 145 -18.32 -14.31 2.85
CA GLY A 145 -19.52 -14.08 3.66
C GLY A 145 -19.28 -13.37 5.01
N LYS A 146 -18.05 -12.97 5.31
CA LYS A 146 -17.69 -12.24 6.55
C LYS A 146 -17.30 -10.79 6.23
N LYS A 147 -17.62 -9.90 7.17
CA LYS A 147 -17.16 -8.50 7.11
C LYS A 147 -15.64 -8.47 7.32
N ALA A 148 -14.94 -7.77 6.46
CA ALA A 148 -13.50 -7.61 6.48
C ALA A 148 -13.12 -6.18 6.12
N GLN A 149 -11.87 -5.81 6.42
CA GLN A 149 -11.26 -4.60 5.87
C GLN A 149 -10.42 -5.00 4.67
N GLN A 150 -10.69 -4.36 3.54
CA GLN A 150 -9.88 -4.46 2.33
C GLN A 150 -9.14 -3.14 2.11
N LEU A 151 -7.84 -3.25 1.88
CA LEU A 151 -6.93 -2.16 1.67
C LEU A 151 -6.26 -2.35 0.31
N ASN A 152 -6.47 -1.40 -0.59
CA ASN A 152 -5.83 -1.38 -1.89
C ASN A 152 -4.85 -0.22 -1.92
N PHE A 153 -3.59 -0.47 -2.23
CA PHE A 153 -2.54 0.54 -2.25
C PHE A 153 -1.89 0.60 -3.62
N ILE A 154 -1.52 1.80 -4.03
CA ILE A 154 -0.57 2.02 -5.11
C ILE A 154 0.58 2.87 -4.58
N SER A 155 1.79 2.34 -4.68
CA SER A 155 3.04 3.01 -4.35
C SER A 155 3.81 3.31 -5.63
N THR A 156 4.36 4.50 -5.74
CA THR A 156 5.21 4.91 -6.87
C THR A 156 6.50 5.51 -6.36
N ARG A 157 7.60 5.14 -7.00
CA ARG A 157 8.95 5.57 -6.59
C ARG A 157 9.69 6.29 -7.69
N ALA A 158 10.51 7.23 -7.27
CA ALA A 158 11.57 7.82 -8.07
C ALA A 158 12.89 7.82 -7.31
N TYR A 159 13.97 7.72 -8.03
CA TYR A 159 15.32 7.56 -7.48
C TYR A 159 16.26 8.62 -8.04
N GLY A 160 17.17 9.12 -7.20
CA GLY A 160 18.22 10.04 -7.62
C GLY A 160 17.72 11.26 -8.39
N ASP A 161 18.22 11.47 -9.61
CA ASP A 161 17.92 12.65 -10.44
C ASP A 161 16.45 12.71 -10.92
N ASP A 162 15.73 11.56 -10.92
CA ASP A 162 14.33 11.50 -11.33
C ASP A 162 13.36 12.00 -10.24
N ILE A 163 13.83 12.22 -9.02
CA ILE A 163 12.99 12.63 -7.88
C ILE A 163 12.28 13.96 -8.14
N MET A 164 13.01 14.98 -8.60
CA MET A 164 12.42 16.32 -8.79
C MET A 164 11.41 16.37 -9.94
N PRO A 165 11.66 15.77 -11.12
CA PRO A 165 10.64 15.62 -12.17
C PRO A 165 9.41 14.84 -11.68
N PHE A 166 9.61 13.75 -10.92
CA PHE A 166 8.54 12.94 -10.35
C PHE A 166 7.66 13.77 -9.40
N LEU A 167 8.26 14.46 -8.42
CA LEU A 167 7.55 15.32 -7.48
C LEU A 167 6.69 16.37 -8.21
N GLY A 168 7.24 16.99 -9.23
CA GLY A 168 6.52 17.95 -10.08
C GLY A 168 5.29 17.36 -10.77
N SER A 169 5.38 16.07 -11.17
CA SER A 169 4.30 15.38 -11.90
C SER A 169 3.13 14.93 -10.99
N ILE A 170 3.34 14.79 -9.69
CA ILE A 170 2.31 14.28 -8.76
C ILE A 170 1.07 15.17 -8.75
N LYS A 171 1.24 16.49 -8.76
CA LYS A 171 0.12 17.44 -8.75
C LYS A 171 -0.87 17.20 -9.88
N ASP A 172 -0.37 16.89 -11.07
CA ASP A 172 -1.19 16.72 -12.26
C ASP A 172 -1.88 15.33 -12.29
N LYS A 173 -1.25 14.32 -11.68
CA LYS A 173 -1.72 12.92 -11.66
C LYS A 173 -2.65 12.62 -10.48
N ARG A 174 -2.53 13.33 -9.37
CA ARG A 174 -3.14 12.99 -8.07
C ARG A 174 -4.62 12.65 -8.16
N ALA A 175 -5.42 13.55 -8.73
CA ALA A 175 -6.87 13.36 -8.79
C ALA A 175 -7.28 12.17 -9.67
N GLU A 176 -6.62 12.00 -10.80
CA GLU A 176 -6.83 10.88 -11.71
C GLU A 176 -6.50 9.54 -11.03
N TRP A 177 -5.37 9.46 -10.35
CA TRP A 177 -4.90 8.24 -9.69
C TRP A 177 -5.75 7.85 -8.50
N ILE A 178 -6.19 8.82 -7.67
CA ILE A 178 -7.14 8.58 -6.59
C ILE A 178 -8.45 8.03 -7.15
N ASN A 179 -8.99 8.65 -8.20
CA ASN A 179 -10.22 8.16 -8.85
C ASN A 179 -10.03 6.76 -9.45
N ALA A 180 -8.92 6.51 -10.14
CA ALA A 180 -8.63 5.20 -10.70
C ALA A 180 -8.60 4.11 -9.61
N LEU A 181 -7.88 4.36 -8.49
CA LEU A 181 -7.79 3.39 -7.39
C LEU A 181 -9.14 3.13 -6.72
N THR A 182 -9.93 4.17 -6.49
CA THR A 182 -11.25 4.02 -5.83
C THR A 182 -12.28 3.33 -6.71
N GLN A 183 -12.14 3.41 -8.04
CA GLN A 183 -13.03 2.75 -8.99
C GLN A 183 -12.62 1.30 -9.31
N MET A 184 -11.47 0.84 -8.82
CA MET A 184 -11.05 -0.55 -9.04
C MET A 184 -11.95 -1.53 -8.29
N ASP A 185 -12.63 -2.41 -9.03
CA ASP A 185 -13.44 -3.52 -8.46
C ASP A 185 -12.54 -4.75 -8.20
N ILE A 186 -11.71 -4.68 -7.15
CA ILE A 186 -10.90 -5.81 -6.73
C ILE A 186 -11.73 -6.69 -5.81
N LYS A 187 -12.06 -7.88 -6.30
CA LYS A 187 -12.77 -8.91 -5.55
C LYS A 187 -11.77 -9.84 -4.90
N CYS A 188 -11.83 -9.95 -3.59
CA CYS A 188 -11.03 -10.88 -2.82
C CYS A 188 -11.87 -12.08 -2.38
N GLU A 189 -11.31 -13.26 -2.52
CA GLU A 189 -11.85 -14.51 -2.02
C GLU A 189 -10.71 -15.32 -1.40
N ILE A 190 -10.81 -15.66 -0.13
CA ILE A 190 -9.76 -16.41 0.57
C ILE A 190 -9.90 -17.89 0.24
N LYS A 191 -8.80 -18.47 -0.26
CA LYS A 191 -8.67 -19.91 -0.60
C LYS A 191 -8.39 -20.74 0.63
#